data_cb41e08afb8621da780813dd3641b606
#
_entry.id   cb41e08afb8621da780813dd3641b606
#
_cell.length_a   1.000
_cell.length_b   1.000
_cell.length_c   1.000
_cell.angle_alpha   90.00
_cell.angle_beta   90.00
_cell.angle_gamma   90.00
#
_symmetry.space_group_name_H-M   'P 1'
#
loop_
_entity.id
_entity.type
_entity.pdbx_description
1 polymer ?
#
loop_
_entity_poly.entity_id
_entity_poly.type
_entity_poly.pdbx_seq_one_letter_code
_entity_poly.pdbx_strand_id
1 'polypeptide(L)'
;MNSSGFGTIIQIGDVLVSEDVVCEFFACDYAACGGACCVEGESGAPLEESELDGLEEGYEAYSGLMSSAGRSRVSEVGFFEVDRDGDLVTPCVGRDGSGAGASGLASASGLASASGACAFCHFGDGALCAIEMAGREKPVSCALYPIRITKMPGGGLALNLHRWDICRAAFEKGRREGVRAYEFLRGPLERRFGPEFYEALSAAAQHIL
;
A
#
# COMPACT_ATOMS: atom_id res chain seq x y z
N MET A 1 -24.11 -17.55 -19.69
CA MET A 1 -22.90 -17.89 -20.45
C MET A 1 -21.74 -17.24 -19.73
N ASN A 2 -21.01 -18.02 -18.91
CA ASN A 2 -19.80 -17.52 -18.23
C ASN A 2 -18.68 -17.45 -19.27
N SER A 3 -18.38 -16.28 -19.77
CA SER A 3 -17.10 -16.05 -20.41
C SER A 3 -16.04 -15.89 -19.31
N SER A 4 -15.33 -16.97 -19.01
CA SER A 4 -14.04 -16.93 -18.34
C SER A 4 -13.01 -16.34 -19.31
N GLY A 5 -13.21 -15.08 -19.69
CA GLY A 5 -12.23 -14.29 -20.40
C GLY A 5 -11.16 -13.86 -19.40
N PHE A 6 -9.89 -14.13 -19.68
CA PHE A 6 -8.80 -13.41 -19.06
C PHE A 6 -9.04 -11.93 -19.37
N GLY A 7 -9.06 -11.07 -18.33
CA GLY A 7 -9.26 -9.64 -18.51
C GLY A 7 -8.18 -9.05 -19.44
N THR A 8 -8.46 -7.89 -19.99
CA THR A 8 -7.51 -7.19 -20.87
C THR A 8 -6.26 -6.81 -20.09
N ILE A 9 -5.09 -7.04 -20.68
CA ILE A 9 -3.81 -6.58 -20.14
C ILE A 9 -3.33 -5.41 -20.99
N ILE A 10 -3.05 -4.29 -20.35
CA ILE A 10 -2.48 -3.10 -20.96
C ILE A 10 -0.97 -3.20 -20.81
N GLN A 11 -0.22 -3.10 -21.92
CA GLN A 11 1.23 -3.06 -21.87
C GLN A 11 1.74 -1.65 -22.15
N ILE A 12 2.54 -1.12 -21.21
CA ILE A 12 3.21 0.17 -21.32
C ILE A 12 4.70 -0.02 -21.03
N GLY A 13 5.51 -0.04 -22.07
CA GLY A 13 6.92 -0.42 -21.95
C GLY A 13 7.07 -1.85 -21.45
N ASP A 14 7.77 -2.02 -20.34
CA ASP A 14 8.00 -3.28 -19.63
C ASP A 14 7.01 -3.51 -18.46
N VAL A 15 5.98 -2.67 -18.35
CA VAL A 15 4.95 -2.77 -17.33
C VAL A 15 3.66 -3.33 -17.92
N LEU A 16 3.14 -4.40 -17.30
CA LEU A 16 1.83 -4.98 -17.59
C LEU A 16 0.82 -4.49 -16.57
N VAL A 17 -0.30 -3.93 -17.03
CA VAL A 17 -1.35 -3.41 -16.15
C VAL A 17 -2.64 -4.18 -16.39
N SER A 18 -3.23 -4.75 -15.32
CA SER A 18 -4.53 -5.39 -15.43
C SER A 18 -5.62 -4.34 -15.69
N GLU A 19 -6.65 -4.68 -16.48
CA GLU A 19 -7.75 -3.77 -16.79
C GLU A 19 -8.48 -3.26 -15.53
N ASP A 20 -8.48 -4.03 -14.46
CA ASP A 20 -9.07 -3.64 -13.18
C ASP A 20 -8.52 -2.32 -12.64
N VAL A 21 -7.25 -2.02 -12.91
CA VAL A 21 -6.59 -0.78 -12.49
C VAL A 21 -7.28 0.45 -13.09
N VAL A 22 -7.75 0.34 -14.35
CA VAL A 22 -8.41 1.43 -15.06
C VAL A 22 -9.93 1.33 -15.01
N CYS A 23 -10.49 0.13 -14.90
CA CYS A 23 -11.95 -0.09 -14.93
C CYS A 23 -12.61 0.09 -13.57
N GLU A 24 -11.92 -0.24 -12.46
CA GLU A 24 -12.53 -0.20 -11.14
C GLU A 24 -12.57 1.20 -10.55
N PHE A 25 -13.66 1.47 -9.85
CA PHE A 25 -13.84 2.70 -9.08
C PHE A 25 -13.19 2.57 -7.70
N PHE A 26 -12.46 3.59 -7.29
CA PHE A 26 -11.83 3.63 -5.96
C PHE A 26 -11.59 5.08 -5.53
N ALA A 27 -11.96 5.39 -4.30
CA ALA A 27 -11.55 6.62 -3.59
C ALA A 27 -11.38 6.26 -2.11
N CYS A 28 -10.17 6.40 -1.56
CA CYS A 28 -9.88 6.01 -0.18
C CYS A 28 -10.91 6.62 0.78
N ASP A 29 -11.47 5.78 1.66
CA ASP A 29 -12.44 6.17 2.68
C ASP A 29 -11.85 5.88 4.07
N TYR A 30 -10.92 6.74 4.49
CA TYR A 30 -10.28 6.64 5.80
C TYR A 30 -11.30 6.68 6.95
N ALA A 31 -12.35 7.51 6.81
CA ALA A 31 -13.38 7.62 7.84
C ALA A 31 -14.13 6.29 8.07
N ALA A 32 -14.26 5.46 7.02
CA ALA A 32 -14.89 4.16 7.14
C ALA A 32 -13.95 3.05 7.62
N CYS A 33 -12.66 3.08 7.21
CA CYS A 33 -11.72 1.99 7.52
C CYS A 33 -10.76 2.28 8.68
N GLY A 34 -10.64 3.55 9.12
CA GLY A 34 -9.74 3.94 10.21
C GLY A 34 -8.26 3.61 9.97
N GLY A 35 -7.83 3.48 8.71
CA GLY A 35 -6.45 3.15 8.38
C GLY A 35 -6.11 1.65 8.50
N ALA A 36 -7.08 0.77 8.34
CA ALA A 36 -6.92 -0.70 8.48
C ALA A 36 -5.73 -1.26 7.70
N CYS A 37 -5.36 -0.69 6.55
CA CYS A 37 -4.19 -1.13 5.76
C CYS A 37 -2.84 -0.95 6.49
N CYS A 38 -2.78 -0.15 7.55
CA CYS A 38 -1.59 -0.01 8.41
C CYS A 38 -1.55 -1.02 9.57
N VAL A 39 -2.63 -1.75 9.80
CA VAL A 39 -2.80 -2.64 10.96
C VAL A 39 -3.01 -4.10 10.55
N GLU A 40 -3.70 -4.27 9.43
CA GLU A 40 -4.04 -5.59 8.89
C GLU A 40 -2.95 -6.07 7.92
N GLY A 41 -2.78 -7.37 7.79
CA GLY A 41 -1.89 -8.01 6.82
C GLY A 41 -1.00 -9.09 7.42
N GLU A 42 -0.48 -9.93 6.54
CA GLU A 42 0.41 -11.05 6.92
C GLU A 42 1.89 -10.62 6.99
N SER A 43 2.26 -9.55 6.30
CA SER A 43 3.61 -8.97 6.34
C SER A 43 3.53 -7.45 6.28
N GLY A 44 4.68 -6.77 6.45
CA GLY A 44 4.79 -5.34 6.19
C GLY A 44 4.52 -4.97 4.73
N ALA A 45 4.37 -3.68 4.47
CA ALA A 45 4.22 -3.19 3.11
C ALA A 45 5.53 -3.35 2.33
N PRO A 46 5.52 -3.83 1.08
CA PRO A 46 6.72 -3.95 0.25
C PRO A 46 7.47 -2.63 0.12
N LEU A 47 8.80 -2.71 0.15
CA LEU A 47 9.71 -1.58 -0.01
C LEU A 47 10.59 -1.79 -1.24
N GLU A 48 10.99 -0.69 -1.87
CA GLU A 48 12.06 -0.67 -2.85
C GLU A 48 13.37 -0.28 -2.15
N GLU A 49 14.50 -0.82 -2.59
CA GLU A 49 15.82 -0.48 -2.02
C GLU A 49 16.09 1.03 -2.04
N SER A 50 15.62 1.71 -3.09
CA SER A 50 15.75 3.17 -3.24
C SER A 50 14.99 3.99 -2.20
N GLU A 51 14.08 3.38 -1.43
CA GLU A 51 13.29 4.06 -0.40
C GLU A 51 13.96 4.01 0.98
N LEU A 52 14.94 3.13 1.19
CA LEU A 52 15.51 2.85 2.50
C LEU A 52 16.23 4.08 3.08
N ASP A 53 17.07 4.73 2.29
CA ASP A 53 17.80 5.93 2.71
C ASP A 53 16.82 7.04 3.13
N GLY A 54 15.74 7.25 2.38
CA GLY A 54 14.72 8.25 2.69
C GLY A 54 13.94 7.96 3.97
N LEU A 55 13.74 6.68 4.30
CA LEU A 55 13.14 6.27 5.57
C LEU A 55 14.06 6.58 6.75
N GLU A 56 15.35 6.26 6.64
CA GLU A 56 16.34 6.50 7.68
C GLU A 56 16.59 8.00 7.90
N GLU A 57 16.89 8.76 6.85
CA GLU A 57 17.12 10.20 6.91
C GLU A 57 15.89 10.98 7.44
N GLY A 58 14.68 10.46 7.18
CA GLY A 58 13.44 11.05 7.65
C GLY A 58 13.10 10.75 9.09
N TYR A 59 13.78 9.82 9.77
CA TYR A 59 13.36 9.26 11.05
C TYR A 59 13.14 10.31 12.15
N GLU A 60 14.01 11.28 12.27
CA GLU A 60 13.86 12.35 13.27
C GLU A 60 12.53 13.10 13.12
N ALA A 61 12.08 13.31 11.88
CA ALA A 61 10.87 14.07 11.61
C ALA A 61 9.59 13.31 12.04
N TYR A 62 9.56 11.98 11.87
CA TYR A 62 8.35 11.20 12.10
C TYR A 62 8.38 10.28 13.33
N SER A 63 9.55 10.04 13.93
CA SER A 63 9.68 9.12 15.07
C SER A 63 8.82 9.52 16.27
N GLY A 64 8.72 10.84 16.54
CA GLY A 64 7.88 11.38 17.61
C GLY A 64 6.38 11.12 17.43
N LEU A 65 5.93 10.86 16.20
CA LEU A 65 4.55 10.55 15.85
C LEU A 65 4.24 9.05 15.94
N MET A 66 5.26 8.20 15.87
CA MET A 66 5.10 6.75 15.95
C MET A 66 4.69 6.29 17.35
N SER A 67 4.05 5.12 17.41
CA SER A 67 3.83 4.43 18.69
C SER A 67 5.16 4.07 19.38
N SER A 68 5.16 3.92 20.69
CA SER A 68 6.36 3.46 21.42
C SER A 68 6.81 2.07 20.95
N ALA A 69 5.86 1.16 20.71
CA ALA A 69 6.13 -0.17 20.18
C ALA A 69 6.75 -0.12 18.77
N GLY A 70 6.27 0.77 17.89
CA GLY A 70 6.84 0.98 16.57
C GLY A 70 8.28 1.49 16.62
N ARG A 71 8.58 2.47 17.49
CA ARG A 71 9.96 2.94 17.71
C ARG A 71 10.88 1.84 18.23
N SER A 72 10.40 1.04 19.20
CA SER A 72 11.18 -0.10 19.70
C SER A 72 11.47 -1.09 18.58
N ARG A 73 10.48 -1.37 17.73
CA ARG A 73 10.68 -2.30 16.59
C ARG A 73 11.72 -1.79 15.60
N VAL A 74 11.66 -0.51 15.22
CA VAL A 74 12.68 0.10 14.34
C VAL A 74 14.07 0.06 15.01
N SER A 75 14.16 0.27 16.31
CA SER A 75 15.43 0.16 17.04
C SER A 75 16.01 -1.26 17.04
N GLU A 76 15.15 -2.31 16.99
CA GLU A 76 15.54 -3.71 16.99
C GLU A 76 16.00 -4.21 15.62
N VAL A 77 15.25 -3.88 14.56
CA VAL A 77 15.41 -4.48 13.23
C VAL A 77 15.82 -3.49 12.14
N GLY A 78 15.84 -2.20 12.44
CA GLY A 78 16.06 -1.15 11.45
C GLY A 78 14.76 -0.74 10.73
N PHE A 79 14.93 -0.19 9.54
CA PHE A 79 13.83 0.42 8.76
C PHE A 79 13.10 -0.56 7.84
N PHE A 80 13.57 -1.79 7.74
CA PHE A 80 12.97 -2.85 6.93
C PHE A 80 13.17 -4.23 7.57
N GLU A 81 12.35 -5.16 7.12
CA GLU A 81 12.50 -6.60 7.36
C GLU A 81 12.50 -7.31 6.00
N VAL A 82 12.94 -8.56 5.99
CA VAL A 82 12.85 -9.43 4.82
C VAL A 82 11.74 -10.44 5.10
N ASP A 83 10.75 -10.51 4.23
CA ASP A 83 9.65 -11.45 4.38
C ASP A 83 10.03 -12.87 3.91
N ARG A 84 9.05 -13.80 3.91
CA ARG A 84 9.27 -15.21 3.54
C ARG A 84 9.64 -15.39 2.07
N ASP A 85 9.22 -14.46 1.22
CA ASP A 85 9.47 -14.51 -0.22
C ASP A 85 10.79 -13.83 -0.58
N GLY A 86 11.46 -13.22 0.42
CA GLY A 86 12.73 -12.51 0.27
C GLY A 86 12.57 -11.05 -0.12
N ASP A 87 11.37 -10.52 -0.07
CA ASP A 87 11.10 -9.11 -0.36
C ASP A 87 11.35 -8.21 0.87
N LEU A 88 11.84 -6.99 0.60
CA LEU A 88 11.96 -5.96 1.62
C LEU A 88 10.58 -5.44 1.98
N VAL A 89 10.28 -5.37 3.28
CA VAL A 89 8.99 -4.90 3.79
C VAL A 89 9.15 -3.97 4.99
N THR A 90 8.16 -3.14 5.25
CA THR A 90 8.15 -2.31 6.47
C THR A 90 8.12 -3.19 7.73
N PRO A 91 8.84 -2.81 8.80
CA PRO A 91 8.81 -3.57 10.05
C PRO A 91 7.41 -3.60 10.65
N CYS A 92 7.06 -4.74 11.29
CA CYS A 92 5.79 -4.91 11.97
C CYS A 92 5.99 -5.16 13.46
N VAL A 93 5.14 -4.54 14.29
CA VAL A 93 5.17 -4.67 15.75
C VAL A 93 4.76 -6.09 16.16
N GLY A 94 5.50 -6.69 17.10
CA GLY A 94 5.17 -7.99 17.69
C GLY A 94 5.32 -9.19 16.75
N ARG A 95 6.07 -9.05 15.66
CA ARG A 95 6.46 -10.18 14.79
C ARG A 95 7.89 -10.61 15.11
N ASP A 96 8.06 -11.89 15.28
CA ASP A 96 9.35 -12.55 15.58
C ASP A 96 10.02 -13.12 14.33
N GLY A 97 9.83 -12.52 13.17
CA GLY A 97 10.43 -13.00 11.92
C GLY A 97 9.91 -14.39 11.44
N SER A 98 9.16 -15.11 12.28
CA SER A 98 8.62 -16.46 11.98
C SER A 98 7.34 -16.43 11.16
N GLY A 99 6.79 -15.24 10.89
CA GLY A 99 5.62 -15.02 10.03
C GLY A 99 4.30 -15.56 10.58
N ALA A 100 4.22 -15.91 11.87
CA ALA A 100 2.98 -16.28 12.53
C ALA A 100 2.25 -15.02 13.01
N GLY A 101 1.44 -14.43 12.17
CA GLY A 101 0.55 -13.33 12.52
C GLY A 101 -0.59 -13.83 13.41
N ALA A 102 -0.78 -13.21 14.56
CA ALA A 102 -1.99 -13.40 15.34
C ALA A 102 -3.13 -12.64 14.66
N SER A 103 -4.03 -13.35 14.01
CA SER A 103 -5.30 -12.82 13.52
C SER A 103 -6.22 -12.57 14.73
N GLY A 104 -6.29 -11.32 15.17
CA GLY A 104 -7.20 -10.91 16.23
C GLY A 104 -7.76 -9.54 15.94
N LEU A 105 -9.07 -9.42 15.75
CA LEU A 105 -9.80 -8.17 15.73
C LEU A 105 -9.59 -7.43 17.05
N ALA A 106 -8.69 -6.43 17.03
CA ALA A 106 -8.50 -5.55 18.17
C ALA A 106 -9.58 -4.46 18.17
N SER A 107 -10.31 -4.32 19.28
CA SER A 107 -11.18 -3.17 19.51
C SER A 107 -10.35 -1.88 19.55
N ALA A 108 -10.94 -0.75 19.19
CA ALA A 108 -10.28 0.56 19.07
C ALA A 108 -9.36 0.97 20.25
N SER A 109 -9.57 0.43 21.44
CA SER A 109 -8.74 0.68 22.64
C SER A 109 -7.45 -0.16 22.69
N GLY A 110 -7.30 -1.17 21.84
CA GLY A 110 -6.15 -2.08 21.79
C GLY A 110 -5.20 -1.84 20.62
N LEU A 111 -5.49 -0.90 19.74
CA LEU A 111 -4.72 -0.63 18.50
C LEU A 111 -3.26 -0.25 18.74
N ALA A 112 -2.98 0.45 19.85
CA ALA A 112 -1.63 0.95 20.14
C ALA A 112 -0.54 -0.13 20.33
N SER A 113 -0.93 -1.39 20.48
CA SER A 113 -0.04 -2.55 20.61
C SER A 113 -0.47 -3.73 19.75
N ALA A 114 -1.23 -3.50 18.67
CA ALA A 114 -1.71 -4.55 17.79
C ALA A 114 -0.52 -5.28 17.16
N SER A 115 -0.37 -6.57 17.49
CA SER A 115 0.62 -7.45 16.86
C SER A 115 0.34 -7.49 15.36
N GLY A 116 1.36 -7.19 14.56
CA GLY A 116 1.27 -7.13 13.11
C GLY A 116 1.08 -5.74 12.50
N ALA A 117 0.81 -4.70 13.30
CA ALA A 117 0.74 -3.35 12.79
C ALA A 117 2.10 -2.84 12.29
N CYS A 118 2.08 -2.03 11.23
CA CYS A 118 3.27 -1.37 10.71
C CYS A 118 3.95 -0.53 11.80
N ALA A 119 5.29 -0.64 11.94
CA ALA A 119 6.05 0.11 12.93
C ALA A 119 5.95 1.62 12.74
N PHE A 120 5.76 2.10 11.50
CA PHE A 120 5.58 3.51 11.19
C PHE A 120 4.16 4.05 11.45
N CYS A 121 3.36 3.30 12.20
CA CYS A 121 1.99 3.68 12.48
C CYS A 121 1.89 4.64 13.67
N HIS A 122 1.06 5.68 13.49
CA HIS A 122 0.52 6.52 14.54
C HIS A 122 -0.89 6.01 14.91
N PHE A 123 -1.18 5.92 16.19
CA PHE A 123 -2.51 5.54 16.69
C PHE A 123 -3.19 6.71 17.39
N GLY A 124 -4.35 7.09 16.92
CA GLY A 124 -5.27 8.07 17.49
C GLY A 124 -6.70 7.54 17.37
N ASP A 125 -7.58 8.30 16.74
CA ASP A 125 -8.94 7.85 16.37
C ASP A 125 -8.95 6.84 15.19
N GLY A 126 -7.81 6.19 14.94
CA GLY A 126 -7.53 5.24 13.89
C GLY A 126 -6.03 5.09 13.72
N ALA A 127 -5.60 4.45 12.64
CA ALA A 127 -4.21 4.23 12.29
C ALA A 127 -3.80 5.12 11.12
N LEU A 128 -2.78 5.94 11.30
CA LEU A 128 -2.22 6.84 10.28
C LEU A 128 -0.73 6.54 10.07
N CYS A 129 -0.22 6.83 8.90
CA CYS A 129 1.20 6.74 8.64
C CYS A 129 1.95 7.94 9.24
N ALA A 130 2.82 7.72 10.22
CA ALA A 130 3.61 8.78 10.86
C ALA A 130 4.52 9.50 9.85
N ILE A 131 5.01 8.79 8.83
CA ILE A 131 5.82 9.36 7.74
C ILE A 131 5.01 10.41 6.98
N GLU A 132 3.78 10.06 6.57
CA GLU A 132 2.87 10.96 5.85
C GLU A 132 2.42 12.14 6.74
N MET A 133 2.15 11.90 8.02
CA MET A 133 1.81 12.95 8.99
C MET A 133 2.93 13.98 9.18
N ALA A 134 4.19 13.55 9.05
CA ALA A 134 5.35 14.44 9.08
C ALA A 134 5.59 15.17 7.75
N GLY A 135 4.68 15.06 6.78
CA GLY A 135 4.80 15.70 5.47
C GLY A 135 5.86 15.05 4.57
N ARG A 136 6.24 13.79 4.86
CA ARG A 136 7.20 13.03 4.06
C ARG A 136 6.48 11.99 3.21
N GLU A 137 7.13 11.57 2.13
CA GLU A 137 6.58 10.55 1.24
C GLU A 137 6.60 9.18 1.90
N LYS A 138 5.43 8.59 2.06
CA LYS A 138 5.31 7.20 2.50
C LYS A 138 5.75 6.23 1.40
N PRO A 139 6.10 4.98 1.75
CA PRO A 139 6.49 3.97 0.78
C PRO A 139 5.53 3.89 -0.40
N VAL A 140 6.09 3.69 -1.60
CA VAL A 140 5.33 3.71 -2.85
C VAL A 140 4.22 2.65 -2.85
N SER A 141 4.49 1.48 -2.28
CA SER A 141 3.50 0.41 -2.15
C SER A 141 2.29 0.82 -1.29
N CYS A 142 2.53 1.62 -0.23
CA CYS A 142 1.47 2.18 0.60
C CYS A 142 0.71 3.31 -0.12
N ALA A 143 1.44 4.13 -0.89
CA ALA A 143 0.83 5.24 -1.63
C ALA A 143 -0.01 4.76 -2.80
N LEU A 144 0.42 3.68 -3.48
CA LEU A 144 -0.28 3.06 -4.60
C LEU A 144 -1.45 2.15 -4.18
N TYR A 145 -1.54 1.77 -2.90
CA TYR A 145 -2.58 0.83 -2.49
C TYR A 145 -3.99 1.38 -2.82
N PRO A 146 -4.88 0.59 -3.46
CA PRO A 146 -4.87 -0.86 -3.63
C PRO A 146 -4.17 -1.40 -4.91
N ILE A 147 -3.49 -0.58 -5.69
CA ILE A 147 -2.66 -1.08 -6.80
C ILE A 147 -1.41 -1.73 -6.20
N ARG A 148 -1.16 -3.00 -6.57
CA ARG A 148 0.01 -3.78 -6.15
C ARG A 148 0.97 -3.93 -7.32
N ILE A 149 2.25 -3.73 -7.03
CA ILE A 149 3.35 -3.98 -7.97
C ILE A 149 3.87 -5.39 -7.70
N THR A 150 4.00 -6.18 -8.76
CA THR A 150 4.61 -7.53 -8.70
C THR A 150 5.75 -7.58 -9.71
N LYS A 151 6.93 -8.02 -9.27
CA LYS A 151 8.06 -8.31 -10.15
C LYS A 151 7.78 -9.58 -10.94
N MET A 152 7.96 -9.54 -12.25
CA MET A 152 7.73 -10.71 -13.10
C MET A 152 9.00 -11.53 -13.28
N PRO A 153 8.89 -12.88 -13.39
CA PRO A 153 10.00 -13.70 -13.79
C PRO A 153 10.54 -13.26 -15.17
N GLY A 154 11.85 -13.01 -15.26
CA GLY A 154 12.47 -12.53 -16.48
C GLY A 154 12.55 -11.01 -16.63
N GLY A 155 12.10 -10.26 -15.62
CA GLY A 155 12.10 -8.80 -15.60
C GLY A 155 10.73 -8.20 -15.93
N GLY A 156 10.61 -6.89 -15.77
CA GLY A 156 9.35 -6.17 -15.91
C GLY A 156 8.48 -6.21 -14.66
N LEU A 157 7.43 -5.43 -14.68
CA LEU A 157 6.50 -5.24 -13.55
C LEU A 157 5.06 -5.54 -13.98
N ALA A 158 4.27 -6.06 -13.05
CA ALA A 158 2.82 -6.18 -13.20
C ALA A 158 2.11 -5.31 -12.17
N LEU A 159 1.12 -4.54 -12.63
CA LEU A 159 0.21 -3.77 -11.78
C LEU A 159 -1.14 -4.46 -11.73
N ASN A 160 -1.56 -4.81 -10.53
CA ASN A 160 -2.83 -5.47 -10.27
C ASN A 160 -3.62 -4.73 -9.20
N LEU A 161 -4.93 -4.75 -9.28
CA LEU A 161 -5.79 -4.19 -8.25
C LEU A 161 -6.08 -5.24 -7.17
N HIS A 162 -5.71 -4.94 -5.94
CA HIS A 162 -5.99 -5.80 -4.79
C HIS A 162 -7.36 -5.47 -4.20
N ARG A 163 -8.28 -6.45 -4.28
CA ARG A 163 -9.63 -6.31 -3.73
C ARG A 163 -9.67 -6.90 -2.32
N TRP A 164 -9.29 -6.11 -1.35
CA TRP A 164 -9.32 -6.50 0.05
C TRP A 164 -10.56 -5.93 0.76
N ASP A 165 -11.21 -6.73 1.60
CA ASP A 165 -12.46 -6.36 2.28
C ASP A 165 -12.34 -5.10 3.13
N ILE A 166 -11.17 -4.82 3.69
CA ILE A 166 -10.90 -3.58 4.45
C ILE A 166 -11.13 -2.31 3.62
N CYS A 167 -11.04 -2.41 2.28
CA CYS A 167 -11.24 -1.31 1.34
C CYS A 167 -12.63 -1.30 0.68
N ARG A 168 -13.55 -2.15 1.11
CA ARG A 168 -14.90 -2.23 0.49
C ARG A 168 -15.60 -0.87 0.43
N ALA A 169 -15.55 -0.08 1.50
CA ALA A 169 -16.14 1.25 1.54
C ALA A 169 -15.48 2.22 0.54
N ALA A 170 -14.17 2.08 0.29
CA ALA A 170 -13.45 2.90 -0.68
C ALA A 170 -13.88 2.59 -2.12
N PHE A 171 -14.14 1.34 -2.47
CA PHE A 171 -14.70 0.97 -3.78
C PHE A 171 -16.15 1.48 -3.95
N GLU A 172 -16.95 1.44 -2.90
CA GLU A 172 -18.31 2.01 -2.90
C GLU A 172 -18.29 3.53 -3.04
N LYS A 173 -17.36 4.20 -2.34
CA LYS A 173 -17.15 5.64 -2.43
C LYS A 173 -16.71 6.03 -3.83
N GLY A 174 -15.72 5.36 -4.41
CA GLY A 174 -15.26 5.62 -5.78
C GLY A 174 -16.38 5.50 -6.81
N ARG A 175 -17.24 4.46 -6.70
CA ARG A 175 -18.43 4.32 -7.56
C ARG A 175 -19.42 5.47 -7.40
N ARG A 176 -19.67 5.91 -6.17
CA ARG A 176 -20.57 7.02 -5.89
C ARG A 176 -20.04 8.36 -6.42
N GLU A 177 -18.72 8.56 -6.35
CA GLU A 177 -18.04 9.77 -6.79
C GLU A 177 -17.65 9.73 -8.28
N GLY A 178 -17.76 8.57 -8.92
CA GLY A 178 -17.39 8.38 -10.33
C GLY A 178 -15.87 8.40 -10.57
N VAL A 179 -15.04 8.13 -9.54
CA VAL A 179 -13.58 8.22 -9.62
C VAL A 179 -12.98 6.82 -9.77
N ARG A 180 -12.15 6.62 -10.78
CA ARG A 180 -11.46 5.35 -11.03
C ARG A 180 -10.18 5.22 -10.19
N ALA A 181 -9.73 3.98 -9.97
CA ALA A 181 -8.55 3.72 -9.15
C ALA A 181 -7.29 4.42 -9.70
N TYR A 182 -7.03 4.35 -11.00
CA TYR A 182 -5.89 5.01 -11.61
C TYR A 182 -5.97 6.54 -11.54
N GLU A 183 -7.18 7.11 -11.58
CA GLU A 183 -7.40 8.56 -11.45
C GLU A 183 -7.13 9.02 -10.02
N PHE A 184 -7.69 8.29 -9.04
CA PHE A 184 -7.45 8.59 -7.63
C PHE A 184 -5.97 8.50 -7.24
N LEU A 185 -5.27 7.53 -7.83
CA LEU A 185 -3.85 7.25 -7.54
C LEU A 185 -2.89 7.87 -8.55
N ARG A 186 -3.33 8.91 -9.28
CA ARG A 186 -2.50 9.61 -10.26
C ARG A 186 -1.14 10.01 -9.69
N GLY A 187 -1.11 10.75 -8.59
CA GLY A 187 0.13 11.23 -7.98
C GLY A 187 1.13 10.12 -7.66
N PRO A 188 0.72 9.06 -6.94
CA PRO A 188 1.57 7.89 -6.69
C PRO A 188 2.03 7.17 -7.97
N LEU A 189 1.20 7.06 -9.00
CA LEU A 189 1.55 6.46 -10.29
C LEU A 189 2.61 7.31 -11.01
N GLU A 190 2.41 8.63 -11.09
CA GLU A 190 3.37 9.56 -11.69
C GLU A 190 4.70 9.56 -10.91
N ARG A 191 4.65 9.51 -9.57
CA ARG A 191 5.84 9.44 -8.73
C ARG A 191 6.68 8.19 -9.04
N ARG A 192 6.03 7.04 -9.21
CA ARG A 192 6.74 5.76 -9.38
C ARG A 192 7.16 5.49 -10.82
N PHE A 193 6.32 5.82 -11.79
CA PHE A 193 6.49 5.42 -13.19
C PHE A 193 6.74 6.61 -14.13
N GLY A 194 6.60 7.83 -13.64
CA GLY A 194 6.71 9.05 -14.42
C GLY A 194 5.38 9.50 -15.06
N PRO A 195 5.29 10.79 -15.43
CA PRO A 195 4.08 11.36 -16.04
C PRO A 195 3.75 10.74 -17.39
N GLU A 196 4.75 10.38 -18.19
CA GLU A 196 4.56 9.76 -19.51
C GLU A 196 3.87 8.40 -19.41
N PHE A 197 4.21 7.60 -18.37
CA PHE A 197 3.51 6.35 -18.10
C PHE A 197 2.03 6.59 -17.76
N TYR A 198 1.74 7.59 -16.93
CA TYR A 198 0.37 7.92 -16.57
C TYR A 198 -0.45 8.41 -17.78
N GLU A 199 0.14 9.21 -18.65
CA GLU A 199 -0.51 9.66 -19.89
C GLU A 199 -0.84 8.47 -20.81
N ALA A 200 0.10 7.54 -20.99
CA ALA A 200 -0.13 6.32 -21.77
C ALA A 200 -1.22 5.43 -21.15
N LEU A 201 -1.23 5.28 -19.81
CA LEU A 201 -2.26 4.55 -19.10
C LEU A 201 -3.64 5.19 -19.26
N SER A 202 -3.72 6.52 -19.15
CA SER A 202 -4.95 7.27 -19.33
C SER A 202 -5.49 7.18 -20.77
N ALA A 203 -4.61 7.22 -21.77
CA ALA A 203 -4.98 7.03 -23.16
C ALA A 203 -5.53 5.61 -23.41
N ALA A 204 -4.87 4.58 -22.85
CA ALA A 204 -5.35 3.20 -22.95
C ALA A 204 -6.71 3.03 -22.26
N ALA A 205 -6.91 3.64 -21.09
CA ALA A 205 -8.17 3.61 -20.36
C ALA A 205 -9.34 4.12 -21.19
N GLN A 206 -9.16 5.23 -21.94
CA GLN A 206 -10.20 5.80 -22.83
C GLN A 206 -10.65 4.85 -23.95
N HIS A 207 -9.83 3.86 -24.31
CA HIS A 207 -10.18 2.87 -25.34
C HIS A 207 -10.86 1.63 -24.76
N ILE A 208 -10.76 1.43 -23.45
CA ILE A 208 -11.32 0.27 -22.75
C ILE A 208 -12.66 0.59 -22.12
N LEU A 209 -12.83 1.83 -21.65
CA LEU A 209 -14.03 2.35 -20.98
C LEU A 209 -15.07 2.82 -21.98
#